data_e6f8a3d01942a76c374778584c1503d0
#
_entry.id   e6f8a3d01942a76c374778584c1503d0
#
_cell.length_a   1.000
_cell.length_b   1.000
_cell.length_c   1.000
_cell.angle_alpha   90.00
_cell.angle_beta   90.00
_cell.angle_gamma   90.00
#
_symmetry.space_group_name_H-M   'P 1'
#
loop_
_entity.id
_entity.type
_entity.pdbx_description
1 polymer ?
#
loop_
_entity_poly.entity_id
_entity_poly.type
_entity_poly.pdbx_seq_one_letter_code
_entity_poly.pdbx_strand_id
1 'polypeptide(L)'
;MRKFDKVTFFALIVIWSFQIFGAIGILFWNRQWFIDMTPLTLIMYFFILFHKNWDDRKKVTFLLLTFSWGILAEIIGVNTGLIFGSYEYGQTLGFQIMNVPLVMGIIWVVTSLICGTIASQIKVRTPIQIFIAVSLMLILDVLIEPIAPKIDMWSFDHSSGGAPLSNYITWALVALPLQTYFIVNRL
;
A
#
# COMPACT_ATOMS: atom_id res chain seq x y z
N MET A 1 6.71 18.62 -22.39
CA MET A 1 6.85 17.19 -21.96
C MET A 1 8.17 17.02 -21.21
N ARG A 2 8.16 16.65 -19.91
CA ARG A 2 9.39 16.28 -19.21
C ARG A 2 9.95 15.01 -19.86
N LYS A 3 11.15 15.07 -20.43
CA LYS A 3 11.86 13.88 -20.90
C LYS A 3 12.17 13.02 -19.67
N PHE A 4 11.63 11.81 -19.62
CA PHE A 4 12.05 10.83 -18.60
C PHE A 4 13.55 10.57 -18.79
N ASP A 5 14.29 10.55 -17.68
CA ASP A 5 15.66 10.04 -17.75
C ASP A 5 15.64 8.51 -18.03
N LYS A 6 16.79 7.99 -18.48
CA LYS A 6 16.90 6.57 -18.89
C LYS A 6 16.53 5.61 -17.76
N VAL A 7 16.86 5.97 -16.51
CA VAL A 7 16.57 5.12 -15.35
C VAL A 7 15.06 5.06 -15.07
N THR A 8 14.38 6.21 -15.07
CA THR A 8 12.91 6.28 -14.93
C THR A 8 12.20 5.54 -16.05
N PHE A 9 12.69 5.66 -17.29
CA PHE A 9 12.11 4.94 -18.42
C PHE A 9 12.25 3.42 -18.28
N PHE A 10 13.44 2.93 -17.89
CA PHE A 10 13.66 1.53 -17.63
C PHE A 10 12.80 1.01 -16.44
N ALA A 11 12.70 1.79 -15.36
CA ALA A 11 11.85 1.48 -14.22
C ALA A 11 10.38 1.29 -14.62
N LEU A 12 9.86 2.16 -15.48
CA LEU A 12 8.49 2.03 -16.01
C LEU A 12 8.31 0.76 -16.84
N ILE A 13 9.30 0.42 -17.69
CA ILE A 13 9.26 -0.84 -18.47
C ILE A 13 9.21 -2.03 -17.51
N VAL A 14 10.05 -2.06 -16.49
CA VAL A 14 10.06 -3.17 -15.52
C VAL A 14 8.71 -3.29 -14.81
N ILE A 15 8.17 -2.19 -14.26
CA ILE A 15 6.86 -2.20 -13.58
C ILE A 15 5.77 -2.75 -14.50
N TRP A 16 5.66 -2.20 -15.71
CA TRP A 16 4.62 -2.63 -16.65
C TRP A 16 4.80 -4.07 -17.13
N SER A 17 6.05 -4.51 -17.34
CA SER A 17 6.32 -5.90 -17.69
C SER A 17 5.85 -6.84 -16.59
N PHE A 18 6.18 -6.58 -15.32
CA PHE A 18 5.73 -7.41 -14.21
C PHE A 18 4.21 -7.41 -14.04
N GLN A 19 3.54 -6.27 -14.25
CA GLN A 19 2.07 -6.21 -14.20
C GLN A 19 1.43 -7.03 -15.31
N ILE A 20 1.90 -6.88 -16.56
CA ILE A 20 1.34 -7.59 -17.72
C ILE A 20 1.60 -9.08 -17.60
N PHE A 21 2.85 -9.49 -17.36
CA PHE A 21 3.21 -10.91 -17.23
C PHE A 21 2.58 -11.53 -15.97
N GLY A 22 2.46 -10.80 -14.87
CA GLY A 22 1.75 -11.23 -13.68
C GLY A 22 0.28 -11.51 -13.97
N ALA A 23 -0.41 -10.58 -14.63
CA ALA A 23 -1.81 -10.78 -15.02
C ALA A 23 -2.00 -11.97 -15.97
N ILE A 24 -1.15 -12.10 -16.99
CA ILE A 24 -1.16 -13.24 -17.92
C ILE A 24 -0.90 -14.55 -17.15
N GLY A 25 0.08 -14.57 -16.26
CA GLY A 25 0.43 -15.75 -15.49
C GLY A 25 -0.67 -16.21 -14.54
N ILE A 26 -1.35 -15.27 -13.88
CA ILE A 26 -2.51 -15.58 -13.02
C ILE A 26 -3.70 -16.10 -13.81
N LEU A 27 -3.95 -15.55 -15.00
CA LEU A 27 -5.13 -15.89 -15.80
C LEU A 27 -4.94 -17.16 -16.65
N PHE A 28 -3.74 -17.41 -17.18
CA PHE A 28 -3.54 -18.37 -18.25
C PHE A 28 -2.45 -19.43 -17.99
N TRP A 29 -1.68 -19.31 -16.89
CA TRP A 29 -0.56 -20.22 -16.65
C TRP A 29 -0.64 -20.87 -15.26
N ASN A 30 0.14 -20.40 -14.29
CA ASN A 30 0.18 -20.94 -12.93
C ASN A 30 -0.25 -19.87 -11.92
N ARG A 31 -1.57 -19.78 -11.70
CA ARG A 31 -2.18 -18.78 -10.82
C ARG A 31 -1.48 -18.68 -9.47
N GLN A 32 -1.27 -19.82 -8.80
CA GLN A 32 -0.73 -19.83 -7.44
C GLN A 32 0.70 -19.30 -7.40
N TRP A 33 1.55 -19.75 -8.31
CA TRP A 33 2.94 -19.31 -8.36
C TRP A 33 3.05 -17.77 -8.53
N PHE A 34 2.23 -17.17 -9.39
CA PHE A 34 2.24 -15.71 -9.59
C PHE A 34 1.68 -14.96 -8.40
N ILE A 35 0.69 -15.52 -7.70
CA ILE A 35 0.15 -14.96 -6.45
C ILE A 35 1.24 -15.00 -5.36
N ASP A 36 1.95 -16.10 -5.20
CA ASP A 36 3.02 -16.26 -4.21
C ASP A 36 4.22 -15.33 -4.46
N MET A 37 4.37 -14.81 -5.69
CA MET A 37 5.39 -13.79 -6.02
C MET A 37 4.97 -12.37 -5.63
N THR A 38 3.76 -12.15 -5.12
CA THR A 38 3.27 -10.82 -4.73
C THR A 38 4.18 -10.09 -3.75
N PRO A 39 4.68 -10.69 -2.65
CA PRO A 39 5.57 -10.00 -1.71
C PRO A 39 6.85 -9.51 -2.38
N LEU A 40 7.47 -10.36 -3.21
CA LEU A 40 8.69 -10.02 -3.92
C LEU A 40 8.47 -8.87 -4.92
N THR A 41 7.34 -8.89 -5.61
CA THR A 41 6.95 -7.85 -6.57
C THR A 41 6.73 -6.51 -5.85
N LEU A 42 6.08 -6.50 -4.69
CA LEU A 42 5.87 -5.31 -3.87
C LEU A 42 7.20 -4.74 -3.35
N ILE A 43 8.11 -5.59 -2.89
CA ILE A 43 9.46 -5.18 -2.47
C ILE A 43 10.22 -4.57 -3.65
N MET A 44 10.17 -5.17 -4.82
CA MET A 44 10.77 -4.64 -6.03
C MET A 44 10.21 -3.26 -6.39
N TYR A 45 8.88 -3.09 -6.37
CA TYR A 45 8.25 -1.79 -6.64
C TYR A 45 8.66 -0.74 -5.63
N PHE A 46 8.75 -1.09 -4.36
CA PHE A 46 9.25 -0.20 -3.32
C PHE A 46 10.65 0.33 -3.66
N PHE A 47 11.60 -0.53 -4.01
CA PHE A 47 12.94 -0.10 -4.38
C PHE A 47 12.96 0.74 -5.66
N ILE A 48 12.16 0.38 -6.66
CA ILE A 48 12.02 1.15 -7.90
C ILE A 48 11.45 2.56 -7.62
N LEU A 49 10.41 2.67 -6.82
CA LEU A 49 9.79 3.96 -6.51
C LEU A 49 10.68 4.85 -5.63
N PHE A 50 11.47 4.22 -4.76
CA PHE A 50 12.27 4.96 -3.79
C PHE A 50 13.71 5.22 -4.23
N HIS A 51 14.18 4.66 -5.35
CA HIS A 51 15.59 4.65 -5.76
C HIS A 51 16.27 6.04 -5.82
N LYS A 52 15.52 7.11 -6.09
CA LYS A 52 16.03 8.50 -6.14
C LYS A 52 15.87 9.29 -4.84
N ASN A 53 15.38 8.66 -3.79
CA ASN A 53 14.95 9.36 -2.58
C ASN A 53 15.79 9.02 -1.34
N TRP A 54 16.80 8.15 -1.48
CA TRP A 54 17.62 7.69 -0.36
C TRP A 54 18.48 8.78 0.27
N ASP A 55 18.87 9.79 -0.51
CA ASP A 55 19.67 10.93 -0.03
C ASP A 55 18.82 12.03 0.62
N ASP A 56 17.49 11.97 0.48
CA ASP A 56 16.56 12.94 1.05
C ASP A 56 16.12 12.48 2.45
N ARG A 57 16.70 13.10 3.48
CA ARG A 57 16.39 12.77 4.89
C ARG A 57 14.90 12.85 5.20
N LYS A 58 14.16 13.81 4.64
CA LYS A 58 12.71 13.94 4.89
C LYS A 58 11.95 12.75 4.34
N LYS A 59 12.32 12.29 3.14
CA LYS A 59 11.68 11.14 2.50
C LYS A 59 12.04 9.84 3.21
N VAL A 60 13.29 9.67 3.64
CA VAL A 60 13.70 8.52 4.45
C VAL A 60 12.97 8.52 5.79
N THR A 61 12.85 9.68 6.46
CA THR A 61 12.06 9.80 7.70
C THR A 61 10.60 9.44 7.45
N PHE A 62 9.99 9.94 6.38
CA PHE A 62 8.62 9.58 6.00
C PHE A 62 8.46 8.08 5.78
N LEU A 63 9.39 7.45 5.06
CA LEU A 63 9.40 6.00 4.84
C LEU A 63 9.39 5.24 6.16
N LEU A 64 10.34 5.55 7.05
CA LEU A 64 10.45 4.86 8.35
C LEU A 64 9.22 5.08 9.23
N LEU A 65 8.71 6.31 9.29
CA LEU A 65 7.49 6.62 10.04
C LEU A 65 6.28 5.89 9.46
N THR A 66 6.11 5.91 8.15
CA THR A 66 4.95 5.26 7.48
C THR A 66 5.00 3.76 7.64
N PHE A 67 6.17 3.14 7.45
CA PHE A 67 6.36 1.71 7.66
C PHE A 67 6.02 1.31 9.09
N SER A 68 6.63 1.99 10.08
CA SER A 68 6.43 1.67 11.49
C SER A 68 5.00 1.93 11.95
N TRP A 69 4.41 3.06 11.54
CA TRP A 69 3.03 3.42 11.88
C TRP A 69 2.03 2.43 11.29
N GLY A 70 2.20 2.06 10.00
CA GLY A 70 1.36 1.06 9.34
C GLY A 70 1.46 -0.30 10.03
N ILE A 71 2.68 -0.82 10.27
CA ILE A 71 2.86 -2.11 10.98
C ILE A 71 2.27 -2.07 12.38
N LEU A 72 2.44 -0.99 13.14
CA LEU A 72 1.83 -0.86 14.48
C LEU A 72 0.30 -0.88 14.42
N ALA A 73 -0.30 -0.17 13.47
CA ALA A 73 -1.74 -0.19 13.27
C ALA A 73 -2.26 -1.60 12.94
N GLU A 74 -1.55 -2.31 12.03
CA GLU A 74 -1.88 -3.69 11.67
C GLU A 74 -1.76 -4.66 12.86
N ILE A 75 -0.67 -4.57 13.64
CA ILE A 75 -0.48 -5.41 14.83
C ILE A 75 -1.59 -5.18 15.84
N ILE A 76 -1.94 -3.92 16.12
CA ILE A 76 -3.06 -3.61 17.00
C ILE A 76 -4.38 -4.13 16.41
N GLY A 77 -4.61 -3.91 15.10
CA GLY A 77 -5.81 -4.36 14.41
C GLY A 77 -6.04 -5.86 14.52
N VAL A 78 -5.09 -6.66 14.02
CA VAL A 78 -5.19 -8.13 13.99
C VAL A 78 -5.31 -8.73 15.38
N ASN A 79 -4.55 -8.23 16.36
CA ASN A 79 -4.52 -8.86 17.67
C ASN A 79 -5.63 -8.39 18.64
N THR A 80 -6.32 -7.29 18.34
CA THR A 80 -7.36 -6.74 19.22
C THR A 80 -8.73 -6.58 18.56
N GLY A 81 -8.80 -6.54 17.24
CA GLY A 81 -10.03 -6.22 16.50
C GLY A 81 -10.51 -4.76 16.64
N LEU A 82 -9.77 -3.91 17.39
CA LEU A 82 -10.17 -2.52 17.66
C LEU A 82 -9.95 -1.59 16.47
N ILE A 83 -8.91 -1.87 15.68
CA ILE A 83 -8.59 -1.15 14.45
C ILE A 83 -8.92 -2.10 13.28
N PHE A 84 -9.57 -1.59 12.25
CA PHE A 84 -10.00 -2.31 11.04
C PHE A 84 -11.12 -3.37 11.25
N GLY A 85 -11.42 -3.80 12.49
CA GLY A 85 -12.34 -4.91 12.80
C GLY A 85 -11.60 -6.23 13.00
N SER A 86 -12.34 -7.34 13.09
CA SER A 86 -11.75 -8.68 13.24
C SER A 86 -11.38 -9.25 11.88
N TYR A 87 -10.10 -9.46 11.63
CA TYR A 87 -9.55 -10.05 10.42
C TYR A 87 -8.28 -10.82 10.72
N GLU A 88 -7.90 -11.66 9.78
CA GLU A 88 -6.65 -12.43 9.84
C GLU A 88 -5.92 -12.38 8.50
N TYR A 89 -4.61 -12.49 8.54
CA TYR A 89 -3.77 -12.61 7.35
C TYR A 89 -3.58 -14.07 6.95
N GLY A 90 -3.69 -14.34 5.64
CA GLY A 90 -3.30 -15.60 5.03
C GLY A 90 -1.78 -15.70 4.81
N GLN A 91 -1.36 -16.61 3.94
CA GLN A 91 0.06 -16.91 3.69
C GLN A 91 0.65 -16.15 2.51
N THR A 92 -0.16 -15.63 1.61
CA THR A 92 0.29 -15.00 0.34
C THR A 92 1.23 -13.83 0.54
N LEU A 93 1.08 -13.06 1.63
CA LEU A 93 1.92 -11.90 1.92
C LEU A 93 3.25 -12.26 2.60
N GLY A 94 3.53 -13.56 2.81
CA GLY A 94 4.81 -14.07 3.25
C GLY A 94 5.06 -13.91 4.74
N PHE A 95 6.32 -13.65 5.12
CA PHE A 95 6.78 -13.69 6.51
C PHE A 95 6.03 -12.71 7.42
N GLN A 96 5.51 -13.24 8.54
CA GLN A 96 4.70 -12.51 9.52
C GLN A 96 5.43 -12.33 10.85
N ILE A 97 5.22 -11.17 11.48
CA ILE A 97 5.60 -10.88 12.87
C ILE A 97 4.33 -10.46 13.62
N MET A 98 4.04 -11.10 14.77
CA MET A 98 2.81 -10.84 15.53
C MET A 98 1.54 -10.93 14.68
N ASN A 99 1.46 -11.96 13.83
CA ASN A 99 0.37 -12.24 12.88
C ASN A 99 0.21 -11.20 11.75
N VAL A 100 1.19 -10.33 11.52
CA VAL A 100 1.17 -9.30 10.47
C VAL A 100 2.32 -9.54 9.49
N PRO A 101 2.06 -9.66 8.18
CA PRO A 101 3.10 -9.75 7.17
C PRO A 101 3.93 -8.47 7.12
N LEU A 102 5.27 -8.58 7.13
CA LEU A 102 6.15 -7.40 7.08
C LEU A 102 5.97 -6.56 5.81
N VAL A 103 5.54 -7.19 4.72
CA VAL A 103 5.26 -6.50 3.46
C VAL A 103 4.12 -5.49 3.59
N MET A 104 3.24 -5.60 4.60
CA MET A 104 2.21 -4.60 4.87
C MET A 104 2.80 -3.23 5.14
N GLY A 105 3.90 -3.13 5.88
CA GLY A 105 4.61 -1.86 6.05
C GLY A 105 5.07 -1.26 4.72
N ILE A 106 5.51 -2.09 3.77
CA ILE A 106 5.86 -1.66 2.41
C ILE A 106 4.62 -1.18 1.65
N ILE A 107 3.50 -1.89 1.77
CA ILE A 107 2.22 -1.49 1.16
C ILE A 107 1.80 -0.11 1.67
N TRP A 108 1.86 0.13 2.99
CA TRP A 108 1.57 1.44 3.58
C TRP A 108 2.47 2.54 3.01
N VAL A 109 3.79 2.28 2.85
CA VAL A 109 4.74 3.25 2.26
C VAL A 109 4.41 3.52 0.81
N VAL A 110 4.26 2.48 -0.01
CA VAL A 110 4.04 2.60 -1.46
C VAL A 110 2.71 3.31 -1.74
N THR A 111 1.63 2.92 -1.09
CA THR A 111 0.31 3.53 -1.26
C THR A 111 0.31 4.99 -0.81
N SER A 112 0.93 5.29 0.34
CA SER A 112 1.04 6.66 0.84
C SER A 112 1.86 7.55 -0.09
N LEU A 113 2.99 7.06 -0.63
CA LEU A 113 3.81 7.79 -1.60
C LEU A 113 3.04 8.10 -2.88
N ILE A 114 2.37 7.11 -3.45
CA ILE A 114 1.62 7.27 -4.70
C ILE A 114 0.47 8.26 -4.52
N CYS A 115 -0.37 8.03 -3.51
CA CYS A 115 -1.55 8.86 -3.27
C CYS A 115 -1.18 10.30 -2.88
N GLY A 116 -0.16 10.47 -2.03
CA GLY A 116 0.36 11.79 -1.66
C GLY A 116 0.95 12.52 -2.86
N THR A 117 1.72 11.82 -3.71
CA THR A 117 2.31 12.42 -4.93
C THR A 117 1.22 12.87 -5.90
N ILE A 118 0.19 12.05 -6.15
CA ILE A 118 -0.92 12.40 -7.03
C ILE A 118 -1.65 13.63 -6.49
N ALA A 119 -2.01 13.62 -5.21
CA ALA A 119 -2.74 14.70 -4.57
C ALA A 119 -1.95 16.02 -4.56
N SER A 120 -0.63 15.96 -4.34
CA SER A 120 0.25 17.15 -4.32
C SER A 120 0.35 17.86 -5.68
N GLN A 121 0.08 17.16 -6.80
CA GLN A 121 0.08 17.76 -8.14
C GLN A 121 -1.21 18.54 -8.43
N ILE A 122 -2.27 18.34 -7.68
CA ILE A 122 -3.53 19.04 -7.85
C ILE A 122 -3.42 20.42 -7.21
N LYS A 123 -3.70 21.47 -7.99
CA LYS A 123 -3.56 22.88 -7.57
C LYS A 123 -4.75 23.32 -6.70
N VAL A 124 -4.84 22.80 -5.50
CA VAL A 124 -5.86 23.14 -4.49
C VAL A 124 -5.20 23.41 -3.13
N ARG A 125 -5.99 23.87 -2.14
CA ARG A 125 -5.49 24.13 -0.78
C ARG A 125 -5.03 22.83 -0.10
N THR A 126 -3.99 22.95 0.74
CA THR A 126 -3.39 21.82 1.48
C THR A 126 -4.41 20.88 2.15
N PRO A 127 -5.45 21.34 2.86
CA PRO A 127 -6.44 20.42 3.44
C PRO A 127 -7.19 19.59 2.41
N ILE A 128 -7.46 20.17 1.22
CA ILE A 128 -8.12 19.45 0.13
C ILE A 128 -7.17 18.42 -0.47
N GLN A 129 -5.88 18.74 -0.60
CA GLN A 129 -4.87 17.76 -1.06
C GLN A 129 -4.78 16.56 -0.09
N ILE A 130 -4.76 16.81 1.22
CA ILE A 130 -4.76 15.75 2.24
C ILE A 130 -6.01 14.90 2.12
N PHE A 131 -7.19 15.51 2.00
CA PHE A 131 -8.44 14.80 1.80
C PHE A 131 -8.42 13.92 0.54
N ILE A 132 -7.93 14.45 -0.58
CA ILE A 132 -7.78 13.69 -1.83
C ILE A 132 -6.83 12.50 -1.63
N ALA A 133 -5.68 12.71 -1.00
CA ALA A 133 -4.70 11.64 -0.77
C ALA A 133 -5.28 10.50 0.08
N VAL A 134 -5.96 10.83 1.18
CA VAL A 134 -6.64 9.85 2.04
C VAL A 134 -7.76 9.13 1.26
N SER A 135 -8.56 9.87 0.49
CA SER A 135 -9.62 9.29 -0.33
C SER A 135 -9.09 8.30 -1.37
N LEU A 136 -7.94 8.61 -2.01
CA LEU A 136 -7.29 7.69 -2.95
C LEU A 136 -6.83 6.40 -2.25
N MET A 137 -6.29 6.48 -1.04
CA MET A 137 -5.93 5.30 -0.26
C MET A 137 -7.15 4.45 0.08
N LEU A 138 -8.27 5.08 0.50
CA LEU A 138 -9.52 4.36 0.75
C LEU A 138 -10.10 3.71 -0.50
N ILE A 139 -10.03 4.36 -1.65
CA ILE A 139 -10.47 3.76 -2.92
C ILE A 139 -9.65 2.50 -3.23
N LEU A 140 -8.33 2.52 -3.00
CA LEU A 140 -7.49 1.34 -3.18
C LEU A 140 -7.90 0.20 -2.23
N ASP A 141 -8.17 0.53 -0.96
CA ASP A 141 -8.65 -0.44 0.03
C ASP A 141 -9.98 -1.08 -0.41
N VAL A 142 -10.98 -0.27 -0.77
CA VAL A 142 -12.26 -0.76 -1.30
C VAL A 142 -12.10 -1.66 -2.52
N LEU A 143 -11.14 -1.36 -3.41
CA LEU A 143 -10.91 -2.15 -4.62
C LEU A 143 -10.22 -3.48 -4.34
N ILE A 144 -9.35 -3.58 -3.36
CA ILE A 144 -8.64 -4.81 -3.02
C ILE A 144 -9.45 -5.75 -2.15
N GLU A 145 -10.34 -5.23 -1.31
CA GLU A 145 -11.14 -6.01 -0.35
C GLU A 145 -11.87 -7.23 -0.94
N PRO A 146 -12.57 -7.15 -2.08
CA PRO A 146 -13.24 -8.33 -2.66
C PRO A 146 -12.27 -9.34 -3.28
N ILE A 147 -10.99 -9.00 -3.43
CA ILE A 147 -9.95 -9.82 -4.05
C ILE A 147 -9.11 -10.51 -2.99
N ALA A 148 -8.75 -9.80 -1.92
CA ALA A 148 -7.83 -10.26 -0.88
C ALA A 148 -8.13 -11.66 -0.33
N PRO A 149 -9.36 -12.01 0.07
CA PRO A 149 -9.67 -13.35 0.57
C PRO A 149 -9.59 -14.44 -0.52
N LYS A 150 -9.79 -14.08 -1.80
CA LYS A 150 -9.72 -15.05 -2.92
C LYS A 150 -8.31 -15.48 -3.27
N ILE A 151 -7.33 -14.74 -2.82
CA ILE A 151 -5.91 -14.99 -3.05
C ILE A 151 -5.13 -15.12 -1.75
N ASP A 152 -5.82 -15.44 -0.65
CA ASP A 152 -5.25 -15.71 0.67
C ASP A 152 -4.33 -14.58 1.19
N MET A 153 -4.72 -13.32 0.96
CA MET A 153 -4.01 -12.16 1.52
C MET A 153 -4.48 -11.87 2.95
N TRP A 154 -5.76 -11.55 3.11
CA TRP A 154 -6.46 -11.39 4.39
C TRP A 154 -7.95 -11.67 4.23
N SER A 155 -8.61 -11.99 5.32
CA SER A 155 -10.06 -12.17 5.38
C SER A 155 -10.64 -11.60 6.66
N PHE A 156 -11.79 -10.97 6.54
CA PHE A 156 -12.60 -10.56 7.69
C PHE A 156 -13.44 -11.71 8.21
N ASP A 157 -13.79 -11.66 9.48
CA ASP A 157 -14.60 -12.67 10.13
C ASP A 157 -15.93 -12.87 9.39
N HIS A 158 -16.31 -14.12 9.13
CA HIS A 158 -17.45 -14.51 8.27
C HIS A 158 -18.79 -13.91 8.68
N SER A 159 -18.93 -13.41 9.91
CA SER A 159 -20.13 -12.74 10.41
C SER A 159 -20.42 -11.39 9.75
N SER A 160 -19.41 -10.75 9.13
CA SER A 160 -19.54 -9.39 8.59
C SER A 160 -19.78 -9.34 7.07
N GLY A 161 -19.69 -10.47 6.35
CA GLY A 161 -19.90 -10.52 4.90
C GLY A 161 -18.86 -9.77 4.07
N GLY A 162 -17.71 -9.38 4.67
CA GLY A 162 -16.63 -8.59 4.08
C GLY A 162 -16.10 -7.55 5.06
N ALA A 163 -15.30 -6.59 4.58
CA ALA A 163 -14.75 -5.53 5.41
C ALA A 163 -15.86 -4.68 6.06
N PRO A 164 -15.86 -4.53 7.40
CA PRO A 164 -16.84 -3.71 8.09
C PRO A 164 -16.61 -2.21 7.83
N LEU A 165 -17.63 -1.37 8.06
CA LEU A 165 -17.50 0.08 7.92
C LEU A 165 -16.37 0.65 8.80
N SER A 166 -16.13 0.05 9.96
CA SER A 166 -15.03 0.41 10.86
C SER A 166 -13.66 0.28 10.17
N ASN A 167 -13.47 -0.67 9.25
CA ASN A 167 -12.24 -0.80 8.46
C ASN A 167 -11.95 0.50 7.71
N TYR A 168 -12.90 0.98 6.92
CA TYR A 168 -12.71 2.18 6.10
C TYR A 168 -12.50 3.45 6.92
N ILE A 169 -13.22 3.58 8.05
CA ILE A 169 -13.06 4.72 8.95
C ILE A 169 -11.67 4.71 9.58
N THR A 170 -11.23 3.57 10.09
CA THR A 170 -9.93 3.46 10.75
C THR A 170 -8.77 3.52 9.75
N TRP A 171 -8.93 3.01 8.52
CA TRP A 171 -7.99 3.24 7.43
C TRP A 171 -7.78 4.74 7.16
N ALA A 172 -8.86 5.52 7.09
CA ALA A 172 -8.77 6.97 6.93
C ALA A 172 -8.03 7.62 8.11
N LEU A 173 -8.33 7.19 9.35
CA LEU A 173 -7.68 7.74 10.55
C LEU A 173 -6.19 7.40 10.61
N VAL A 174 -5.78 6.20 10.20
CA VAL A 174 -4.36 5.80 10.13
C VAL A 174 -3.65 6.52 9.00
N ALA A 175 -4.30 6.70 7.83
CA ALA A 175 -3.72 7.37 6.67
C ALA A 175 -3.60 8.90 6.86
N LEU A 176 -4.49 9.53 7.63
CA LEU A 176 -4.56 10.98 7.79
C LEU A 176 -3.25 11.62 8.30
N PRO A 177 -2.61 11.18 9.38
CA PRO A 177 -1.34 11.74 9.83
C PRO A 177 -0.22 11.53 8.81
N LEU A 178 -0.19 10.41 8.10
CA LEU A 178 0.81 10.11 7.09
C LEU A 178 0.69 11.06 5.90
N GLN A 179 -0.53 11.25 5.39
CA GLN A 179 -0.77 12.16 4.26
C GLN A 179 -0.60 13.62 4.66
N THR A 180 -0.93 13.97 5.91
CA THR A 180 -0.65 15.31 6.45
C THR A 180 0.85 15.58 6.47
N TYR A 181 1.65 14.64 6.98
CA TYR A 181 3.11 14.77 6.99
C TYR A 181 3.67 14.90 5.57
N PHE A 182 3.20 14.05 4.64
CA PHE A 182 3.64 14.06 3.24
C PHE A 182 3.39 15.41 2.57
N ILE A 183 2.14 15.88 2.60
CA ILE A 183 1.71 17.09 1.89
C ILE A 183 2.31 18.37 2.52
N VAL A 184 2.34 18.47 3.86
CA VAL A 184 2.89 19.66 4.57
C VAL A 184 4.39 19.78 4.34
N ASN A 185 5.13 18.66 4.32
CA ASN A 185 6.57 18.67 4.09
C ASN A 185 6.95 18.71 2.59
N ARG A 186 5.97 18.66 1.68
CA ARG A 186 6.16 18.69 0.22
C ARG A 186 7.13 17.60 -0.26
N LEU A 187 6.88 16.37 0.15
CA LEU A 187 7.72 15.21 -0.17
C LEU A 187 7.59 14.77 -1.62
#